data_b6344327b0d63e4e84382b1c85957794
#
_entry.id   b6344327b0d63e4e84382b1c85957794
#
_cell.length_a   1.000
_cell.length_b   1.000
_cell.length_c   1.000
_cell.angle_alpha   90.00
_cell.angle_beta   90.00
_cell.angle_gamma   90.00
#
_symmetry.space_group_name_H-M   'P 1'
#
loop_
_entity.id
_entity.type
_entity.pdbx_description
1 polymer ?
#
loop_
_entity_poly.entity_id
_entity_poly.type
_entity_poly.pdbx_seq_one_letter_code
_entity_poly.pdbx_strand_id
1 'polypeptide(L)'
;GNELESRMSGPDGKPTRHKVGHSILKRRYNERNVAIEWAYFNPDGKPTWNEDGVAMIKLKVDVLGREHERSHHDPSGRLINDAGGTATIRRTLDERGRPISRAWFDALGRPQTKRDGSSSEAIAYDLLGRQTEVSRSDARGKLLGSQGGSVWATRRSEYDDRGFLVAESYFDDAAAPVPAQEGAASVRMKRDEHGRVLEWIHFDVAGKPVKTRSGYAIVRTNLDARGRQIEWLYFDGEGRRTRNDEGYSGSRASYDERGFRVESAFFDENDKPVLTVGGIAAVRRKFDDRGNVVSERYFGVDGAPKPNASGYAGADYKYDDCDRQVERVVVGPDGAPGKRFLSTRRKYDDRGSVVELALFDSEGKPAASSDGVSIERTVRDERGRVSEVSFFDRTEKPVRSRSRGGAVIRNTYDDNGVKREEVALD
;
A
#
# COMPACT_ATOMS: atom_id res chain seq x y z
N GLY A 1 -21.07 -23.84 -17.31
CA GLY A 1 -21.37 -24.15 -15.90
C GLY A 1 -20.58 -23.27 -14.95
N ASN A 2 -21.04 -23.16 -13.73
CA ASN A 2 -20.36 -22.36 -12.72
C ASN A 2 -19.06 -23.02 -12.26
N GLU A 3 -18.02 -22.23 -12.03
CA GLU A 3 -16.77 -22.74 -11.46
C GLU A 3 -16.97 -23.03 -9.96
N LEU A 4 -17.06 -24.32 -9.63
CA LEU A 4 -17.25 -24.76 -8.23
C LEU A 4 -15.93 -24.76 -7.44
N GLU A 5 -14.82 -25.00 -8.13
CA GLU A 5 -13.49 -25.08 -7.53
C GLU A 5 -12.44 -24.57 -8.50
N SER A 6 -11.53 -23.73 -8.01
CA SER A 6 -10.29 -23.37 -8.72
C SER A 6 -9.08 -23.82 -7.90
N ARG A 7 -8.09 -24.42 -8.57
CA ARG A 7 -6.85 -24.90 -7.97
C ARG A 7 -5.66 -24.15 -8.56
N MET A 8 -4.73 -23.81 -7.70
CA MET A 8 -3.47 -23.19 -8.10
C MET A 8 -2.37 -24.23 -8.13
N SER A 9 -1.65 -24.29 -9.25
CA SER A 9 -0.53 -25.20 -9.43
C SER A 9 0.74 -24.42 -9.77
N GLY A 10 1.87 -24.91 -9.30
CA GLY A 10 3.19 -24.40 -9.67
C GLY A 10 3.55 -24.76 -11.12
N PRO A 11 4.72 -24.29 -11.61
CA PRO A 11 5.23 -24.64 -12.95
C PRO A 11 5.42 -26.16 -13.14
N ASP A 12 5.60 -26.92 -12.05
CA ASP A 12 5.72 -28.38 -12.02
C ASP A 12 4.36 -29.11 -12.01
N GLY A 13 3.25 -28.36 -12.10
CA GLY A 13 1.88 -28.90 -12.07
C GLY A 13 1.39 -29.34 -10.70
N LYS A 14 2.22 -29.26 -9.65
CA LYS A 14 1.82 -29.61 -8.29
C LYS A 14 1.00 -28.50 -7.64
N PRO A 15 0.04 -28.86 -6.76
CA PRO A 15 -0.69 -27.86 -5.99
C PRO A 15 0.27 -26.97 -5.22
N THR A 16 0.17 -25.66 -5.41
CA THR A 16 1.00 -24.67 -4.73
C THR A 16 0.14 -23.67 -4.01
N ARG A 17 0.66 -23.09 -2.94
CA ARG A 17 0.00 -22.00 -2.24
C ARG A 17 0.25 -20.69 -2.99
N HIS A 18 -0.82 -20.00 -3.37
CA HIS A 18 -0.71 -18.67 -3.97
C HIS A 18 -0.29 -17.62 -2.92
N LYS A 19 0.28 -16.49 -3.36
CA LYS A 19 0.62 -15.35 -2.49
C LYS A 19 -0.53 -14.88 -1.59
N VAL A 20 -1.77 -15.10 -2.00
CA VAL A 20 -2.98 -14.79 -1.21
C VAL A 20 -3.32 -15.85 -0.14
N GLY A 21 -2.41 -16.80 0.13
CA GLY A 21 -2.48 -17.70 1.29
C GLY A 21 -3.23 -19.02 1.11
N HIS A 22 -3.86 -19.28 -0.05
CA HIS A 22 -4.59 -20.53 -0.31
C HIS A 22 -4.14 -21.18 -1.61
N SER A 23 -4.50 -22.47 -1.79
CA SER A 23 -4.23 -23.22 -3.02
C SER A 23 -5.51 -23.59 -3.76
N ILE A 24 -6.59 -23.77 -3.03
CA ILE A 24 -7.88 -24.15 -3.57
C ILE A 24 -8.92 -23.14 -3.06
N LEU A 25 -9.72 -22.63 -3.97
CA LEU A 25 -10.90 -21.83 -3.69
C LEU A 25 -12.12 -22.63 -4.13
N LYS A 26 -13.03 -22.93 -3.19
CA LYS A 26 -14.33 -23.52 -3.48
C LYS A 26 -15.41 -22.46 -3.37
N ARG A 27 -16.37 -22.55 -4.29
CA ARG A 27 -17.54 -21.66 -4.34
C ARG A 27 -18.83 -22.45 -4.21
N ARG A 28 -19.73 -21.93 -3.43
CA ARG A 28 -21.10 -22.43 -3.36
C ARG A 28 -22.06 -21.40 -3.98
N TYR A 29 -23.01 -21.89 -4.71
CA TYR A 29 -23.99 -21.07 -5.43
C TYR A 29 -25.39 -21.35 -4.88
N ASN A 30 -26.28 -20.36 -4.95
CA ASN A 30 -27.69 -20.53 -4.67
C ASN A 30 -28.43 -21.12 -5.89
N GLU A 31 -29.72 -21.39 -5.76
CA GLU A 31 -30.58 -21.94 -6.84
C GLU A 31 -30.62 -21.07 -8.10
N ARG A 32 -30.25 -19.80 -8.01
CA ARG A 32 -30.16 -18.85 -9.12
C ARG A 32 -28.78 -18.71 -9.72
N ASN A 33 -27.85 -19.62 -9.38
CA ASN A 33 -26.46 -19.63 -9.83
C ASN A 33 -25.65 -18.38 -9.39
N VAL A 34 -26.01 -17.71 -8.30
CA VAL A 34 -25.23 -16.63 -7.71
C VAL A 34 -24.34 -17.20 -6.62
N ALA A 35 -23.04 -16.87 -6.66
CA ALA A 35 -22.11 -17.29 -5.62
C ALA A 35 -22.48 -16.66 -4.27
N ILE A 36 -22.64 -17.51 -3.24
CA ILE A 36 -23.04 -17.11 -1.90
C ILE A 36 -22.02 -17.50 -0.82
N GLU A 37 -20.99 -18.25 -1.21
CA GLU A 37 -19.93 -18.65 -0.29
C GLU A 37 -18.64 -18.91 -1.05
N TRP A 38 -17.53 -18.46 -0.47
CA TRP A 38 -16.16 -18.76 -0.90
C TRP A 38 -15.42 -19.37 0.28
N ALA A 39 -14.80 -20.54 0.08
CA ALA A 39 -14.04 -21.22 1.13
C ALA A 39 -12.63 -21.54 0.62
N TYR A 40 -11.65 -21.28 1.46
CA TYR A 40 -10.24 -21.37 1.13
C TYR A 40 -9.62 -22.65 1.71
N PHE A 41 -8.80 -23.35 0.90
CA PHE A 41 -8.16 -24.60 1.30
C PHE A 41 -6.68 -24.58 0.93
N ASN A 42 -5.88 -25.31 1.71
CA ASN A 42 -4.46 -25.57 1.46
C ASN A 42 -4.27 -26.63 0.35
N PRO A 43 -3.02 -26.94 -0.10
CA PRO A 43 -2.76 -27.98 -1.10
C PRO A 43 -3.33 -29.36 -0.75
N ASP A 44 -3.40 -29.70 0.53
CA ASP A 44 -3.92 -30.98 1.04
C ASP A 44 -5.45 -31.04 1.13
N GLY A 45 -6.13 -29.95 0.70
CA GLY A 45 -7.58 -29.88 0.74
C GLY A 45 -8.17 -29.59 2.14
N LYS A 46 -7.36 -29.21 3.11
CA LYS A 46 -7.83 -28.77 4.45
C LYS A 46 -8.18 -27.29 4.42
N PRO A 47 -9.27 -26.87 5.13
CA PRO A 47 -9.61 -25.45 5.26
C PRO A 47 -8.40 -24.64 5.74
N THR A 48 -8.17 -23.48 5.13
CA THR A 48 -7.04 -22.60 5.47
C THR A 48 -7.46 -21.13 5.44
N TRP A 49 -6.59 -20.28 5.94
CA TRP A 49 -6.77 -18.84 5.98
C TRP A 49 -6.21 -18.18 4.71
N ASN A 50 -6.90 -17.16 4.18
CA ASN A 50 -6.36 -16.29 3.14
C ASN A 50 -5.46 -15.20 3.75
N GLU A 51 -4.96 -14.27 2.93
CA GLU A 51 -4.10 -13.15 3.36
C GLU A 51 -4.80 -12.18 4.33
N ASP A 52 -6.13 -12.08 4.27
CA ASP A 52 -6.94 -11.26 5.17
C ASP A 52 -7.22 -11.93 6.53
N GLY A 53 -6.69 -13.15 6.76
CA GLY A 53 -6.95 -13.93 7.96
C GLY A 53 -8.38 -14.47 8.03
N VAL A 54 -8.97 -14.81 6.87
CA VAL A 54 -10.33 -15.34 6.72
C VAL A 54 -10.28 -16.70 6.04
N ALA A 55 -11.04 -17.68 6.54
CA ALA A 55 -11.10 -19.02 5.94
C ALA A 55 -12.32 -19.21 5.04
N MET A 56 -13.37 -18.44 5.28
CA MET A 56 -14.59 -18.51 4.49
C MET A 56 -15.28 -17.13 4.45
N ILE A 57 -15.81 -16.78 3.29
CA ILE A 57 -16.65 -15.58 3.08
C ILE A 57 -18.05 -16.05 2.73
N LYS A 58 -19.06 -15.54 3.43
CA LYS A 58 -20.47 -15.76 3.09
C LYS A 58 -21.09 -14.47 2.59
N LEU A 59 -21.92 -14.57 1.57
CA LEU A 59 -22.59 -13.46 0.93
C LEU A 59 -24.11 -13.61 1.09
N LYS A 60 -24.77 -12.53 1.49
CA LYS A 60 -26.21 -12.41 1.32
C LYS A 60 -26.47 -11.55 0.08
N VAL A 61 -27.35 -12.07 -0.76
CA VAL A 61 -27.74 -11.43 -2.01
C VAL A 61 -29.25 -11.17 -2.03
N ASP A 62 -29.62 -10.12 -2.72
CA ASP A 62 -31.06 -9.81 -2.92
C ASP A 62 -31.69 -10.73 -3.99
N VAL A 63 -32.95 -10.48 -4.31
CA VAL A 63 -33.71 -11.25 -5.29
C VAL A 63 -33.14 -11.17 -6.71
N LEU A 64 -32.31 -10.15 -7.01
CA LEU A 64 -31.61 -9.98 -8.28
C LEU A 64 -30.17 -10.53 -8.24
N GLY A 65 -29.75 -11.16 -7.13
CA GLY A 65 -28.40 -11.70 -6.95
C GLY A 65 -27.33 -10.69 -6.57
N ARG A 66 -27.72 -9.47 -6.18
CA ARG A 66 -26.78 -8.39 -5.82
C ARG A 66 -26.37 -8.50 -4.35
N GLU A 67 -25.08 -8.46 -4.08
CA GLU A 67 -24.52 -8.57 -2.73
C GLU A 67 -24.90 -7.34 -1.88
N HIS A 68 -25.61 -7.59 -0.78
CA HIS A 68 -25.95 -6.56 0.21
C HIS A 68 -25.31 -6.81 1.58
N GLU A 69 -24.84 -8.03 1.87
CA GLU A 69 -24.05 -8.33 3.07
C GLU A 69 -22.94 -9.34 2.76
N ARG A 70 -21.77 -9.10 3.32
CA ARG A 70 -20.60 -9.99 3.29
C ARG A 70 -20.17 -10.25 4.71
N SER A 71 -19.85 -11.50 5.06
CA SER A 71 -19.36 -11.88 6.38
C SER A 71 -18.15 -12.81 6.29
N HIS A 72 -17.25 -12.69 7.27
CA HIS A 72 -15.97 -13.36 7.36
C HIS A 72 -16.01 -14.45 8.43
N HIS A 73 -15.53 -15.65 8.10
CA HIS A 73 -15.66 -16.82 8.97
C HIS A 73 -14.34 -17.58 9.08
N ASP A 74 -14.18 -18.26 10.23
CA ASP A 74 -13.10 -19.22 10.47
C ASP A 74 -13.37 -20.57 9.77
N PRO A 75 -12.41 -21.54 9.81
CA PRO A 75 -12.62 -22.87 9.22
C PRO A 75 -13.81 -23.66 9.76
N SER A 76 -14.29 -23.35 10.98
CA SER A 76 -15.47 -23.98 11.58
C SER A 76 -16.78 -23.30 11.16
N GLY A 77 -16.69 -22.18 10.43
CA GLY A 77 -17.86 -21.39 10.01
C GLY A 77 -18.33 -20.37 11.03
N ARG A 78 -17.59 -20.13 12.12
CA ARG A 78 -17.86 -19.09 13.12
C ARG A 78 -17.49 -17.72 12.56
N LEU A 79 -18.33 -16.70 12.83
CA LEU A 79 -18.07 -15.30 12.46
C LEU A 79 -16.82 -14.78 13.16
N ILE A 80 -15.92 -14.16 12.42
CA ILE A 80 -14.65 -13.60 12.94
C ILE A 80 -14.33 -12.27 12.27
N ASN A 81 -13.48 -11.50 12.91
CA ASN A 81 -12.87 -10.33 12.28
C ASN A 81 -11.77 -10.75 11.29
N ASP A 82 -11.71 -10.06 10.15
CA ASP A 82 -10.54 -10.08 9.26
C ASP A 82 -9.36 -9.32 9.90
N ALA A 83 -8.23 -9.26 9.19
CA ALA A 83 -7.03 -8.54 9.63
C ALA A 83 -7.27 -7.04 9.86
N GLY A 84 -8.30 -6.45 9.24
CA GLY A 84 -8.72 -5.06 9.42
C GLY A 84 -9.71 -4.84 10.57
N GLY A 85 -10.09 -5.91 11.31
CA GLY A 85 -11.05 -5.85 12.42
C GLY A 85 -12.51 -5.92 11.99
N THR A 86 -12.81 -6.19 10.72
CA THR A 86 -14.17 -6.25 10.17
C THR A 86 -14.64 -7.71 10.05
N ALA A 87 -15.80 -8.02 10.62
CA ALA A 87 -16.45 -9.31 10.45
C ALA A 87 -17.60 -9.27 9.45
N THR A 88 -18.32 -8.16 9.38
CA THR A 88 -19.46 -8.02 8.47
C THR A 88 -19.46 -6.66 7.79
N ILE A 89 -19.75 -6.66 6.50
CA ILE A 89 -19.97 -5.46 5.68
C ILE A 89 -21.42 -5.48 5.20
N ARG A 90 -22.19 -4.46 5.53
CA ARG A 90 -23.57 -4.28 5.03
C ARG A 90 -23.61 -3.15 4.03
N ARG A 91 -24.42 -3.31 2.97
CA ARG A 91 -24.63 -2.32 1.91
C ARG A 91 -26.11 -2.13 1.68
N THR A 92 -26.52 -0.89 1.50
CA THR A 92 -27.79 -0.57 0.88
C THR A 92 -27.55 -0.30 -0.61
N LEU A 93 -28.35 -0.87 -1.46
CA LEU A 93 -28.20 -0.72 -2.91
C LEU A 93 -29.35 0.13 -3.47
N ASP A 94 -29.06 0.90 -4.51
CA ASP A 94 -30.10 1.57 -5.29
C ASP A 94 -30.77 0.58 -6.29
N GLU A 95 -31.73 1.05 -7.03
CA GLU A 95 -32.45 0.26 -8.06
C GLU A 95 -31.51 -0.33 -9.13
N ARG A 96 -30.40 0.35 -9.42
CA ARG A 96 -29.39 -0.09 -10.38
C ARG A 96 -28.35 -1.06 -9.75
N GLY A 97 -28.45 -1.35 -8.45
CA GLY A 97 -27.53 -2.24 -7.72
C GLY A 97 -26.24 -1.58 -7.24
N ARG A 98 -26.15 -0.26 -7.29
CA ARG A 98 -24.97 0.47 -6.79
C ARG A 98 -25.11 0.68 -5.29
N PRO A 99 -24.04 0.51 -4.50
CA PRO A 99 -24.08 0.72 -3.06
C PRO A 99 -24.24 2.22 -2.74
N ILE A 100 -25.39 2.62 -2.21
CA ILE A 100 -25.64 3.97 -1.70
C ILE A 100 -25.26 4.12 -0.22
N SER A 101 -25.02 3.02 0.49
CA SER A 101 -24.38 3.04 1.80
C SER A 101 -23.54 1.79 2.04
N ARG A 102 -22.54 1.91 2.93
CA ARG A 102 -21.74 0.81 3.47
C ARG A 102 -21.59 1.01 4.98
N ALA A 103 -21.64 -0.09 5.74
CA ALA A 103 -21.35 -0.09 7.18
C ALA A 103 -20.54 -1.33 7.54
N TRP A 104 -19.62 -1.18 8.48
CA TRP A 104 -18.70 -2.22 8.93
C TRP A 104 -19.02 -2.60 10.38
N PHE A 105 -18.94 -3.89 10.67
CA PHE A 105 -19.24 -4.44 11.98
C PHE A 105 -18.17 -5.44 12.40
N ASP A 106 -17.88 -5.49 13.71
CA ASP A 106 -17.04 -6.53 14.29
C ASP A 106 -17.80 -7.87 14.46
N ALA A 107 -17.10 -8.91 14.94
CA ALA A 107 -17.67 -10.24 15.15
C ALA A 107 -18.74 -10.28 16.27
N LEU A 108 -18.85 -9.25 17.08
CA LEU A 108 -19.91 -9.09 18.09
C LEU A 108 -21.12 -8.29 17.56
N GLY A 109 -21.08 -7.91 16.27
CA GLY A 109 -22.13 -7.12 15.64
C GLY A 109 -22.12 -5.63 15.99
N ARG A 110 -21.06 -5.14 16.64
CA ARG A 110 -20.90 -3.72 16.97
C ARG A 110 -20.32 -2.98 15.77
N PRO A 111 -20.68 -1.69 15.55
CA PRO A 111 -20.06 -0.89 14.50
C PRO A 111 -18.53 -0.91 14.64
N GLN A 112 -17.84 -1.28 13.56
CA GLN A 112 -16.38 -1.30 13.48
C GLN A 112 -15.87 0.06 13.08
N THR A 113 -15.08 0.70 13.94
CA THR A 113 -14.42 1.97 13.63
C THR A 113 -13.12 1.72 12.89
N LYS A 114 -12.99 2.27 11.69
CA LYS A 114 -11.78 2.25 10.86
C LYS A 114 -10.74 3.25 11.38
N ARG A 115 -9.52 3.16 10.85
CA ARG A 115 -8.42 4.06 11.22
C ARG A 115 -8.74 5.54 11.04
N ASP A 116 -9.59 5.90 10.07
CA ASP A 116 -10.03 7.27 9.80
C ASP A 116 -11.21 7.71 10.66
N GLY A 117 -11.64 6.90 11.62
CA GLY A 117 -12.76 7.17 12.52
C GLY A 117 -14.14 6.76 11.96
N SER A 118 -14.22 6.37 10.70
CA SER A 118 -15.50 5.99 10.06
C SER A 118 -15.98 4.60 10.48
N SER A 119 -17.27 4.44 10.64
CA SER A 119 -17.95 3.15 10.78
C SER A 119 -18.97 2.91 9.67
N SER A 120 -19.33 3.94 8.93
CA SER A 120 -20.18 3.85 7.76
C SER A 120 -19.91 4.96 6.74
N GLU A 121 -20.35 4.73 5.50
CA GLU A 121 -20.32 5.68 4.40
C GLU A 121 -21.70 5.75 3.73
N ALA A 122 -22.11 6.96 3.32
CA ALA A 122 -23.16 7.19 2.34
C ALA A 122 -22.56 7.65 1.01
N ILE A 123 -23.12 7.20 -0.11
CA ILE A 123 -22.56 7.42 -1.44
C ILE A 123 -23.68 7.94 -2.35
N ALA A 124 -23.46 9.09 -3.00
CA ALA A 124 -24.34 9.61 -4.04
C ALA A 124 -23.70 9.45 -5.43
N TYR A 125 -24.55 9.34 -6.44
CA TYR A 125 -24.16 9.15 -7.84
C TYR A 125 -24.91 10.12 -8.75
N ASP A 126 -24.27 10.49 -9.84
CA ASP A 126 -24.96 11.17 -10.93
C ASP A 126 -25.77 10.18 -11.82
N LEU A 127 -26.43 10.74 -12.83
CA LEU A 127 -27.23 9.94 -13.77
C LEU A 127 -26.41 8.93 -14.57
N LEU A 128 -25.10 9.19 -14.76
CA LEU A 128 -24.16 8.30 -15.46
C LEU A 128 -23.57 7.23 -14.54
N GLY A 129 -23.85 7.29 -13.22
CA GLY A 129 -23.36 6.31 -12.25
C GLY A 129 -21.99 6.63 -11.66
N ARG A 130 -21.50 7.85 -11.82
CA ARG A 130 -20.23 8.30 -11.22
C ARG A 130 -20.49 8.79 -9.79
N GLN A 131 -19.59 8.48 -8.86
CA GLN A 131 -19.72 8.91 -7.47
C GLN A 131 -19.50 10.42 -7.36
N THR A 132 -20.54 11.16 -7.04
CA THR A 132 -20.49 12.62 -6.85
C THR A 132 -20.27 13.03 -5.40
N GLU A 133 -20.68 12.18 -4.45
CA GLU A 133 -20.48 12.48 -3.03
C GLU A 133 -20.24 11.20 -2.22
N VAL A 134 -19.34 11.28 -1.25
CA VAL A 134 -19.12 10.25 -0.22
C VAL A 134 -19.11 10.94 1.14
N SER A 135 -20.04 10.58 2.02
CA SER A 135 -20.13 11.07 3.40
C SER A 135 -19.81 9.96 4.38
N ARG A 136 -19.03 10.25 5.43
CA ARG A 136 -18.55 9.28 6.42
C ARG A 136 -19.15 9.59 7.79
N SER A 137 -19.56 8.54 8.50
CA SER A 137 -20.13 8.64 9.84
C SER A 137 -19.40 7.75 10.84
N ASP A 138 -19.42 8.18 12.10
CA ASP A 138 -18.92 7.42 13.25
C ASP A 138 -19.82 6.23 13.61
N ALA A 139 -19.47 5.50 14.68
CA ALA A 139 -20.24 4.36 15.20
C ALA A 139 -21.63 4.71 15.70
N ARG A 140 -21.94 5.99 15.92
CA ARG A 140 -23.25 6.49 16.33
C ARG A 140 -24.09 6.99 15.14
N GLY A 141 -23.52 6.92 13.93
CA GLY A 141 -24.17 7.42 12.73
C GLY A 141 -24.07 8.94 12.53
N LYS A 142 -23.29 9.64 13.38
CA LYS A 142 -23.05 11.08 13.21
C LYS A 142 -21.94 11.26 12.17
N LEU A 143 -22.10 12.26 11.28
CA LEU A 143 -21.03 12.65 10.34
C LEU A 143 -19.73 12.94 11.10
N LEU A 144 -18.61 12.50 10.53
CA LEU A 144 -17.30 12.72 11.13
C LEU A 144 -17.03 14.22 11.17
N GLY A 145 -16.78 14.74 12.40
CA GLY A 145 -16.38 16.13 12.60
C GLY A 145 -14.87 16.28 12.49
N SER A 146 -14.43 17.53 12.47
CA SER A 146 -13.01 17.92 12.49
C SER A 146 -12.26 17.51 13.78
N GLN A 147 -12.96 17.01 14.77
CA GLN A 147 -12.39 16.49 16.02
C GLN A 147 -12.09 15.00 15.91
N GLY A 148 -10.84 14.64 15.66
CA GLY A 148 -10.44 13.23 15.69
C GLY A 148 -9.44 12.80 14.61
N GLY A 149 -8.72 13.72 13.98
CA GLY A 149 -7.59 13.38 13.08
C GLY A 149 -7.98 12.97 11.67
N SER A 150 -9.23 12.71 11.38
CA SER A 150 -9.72 12.64 10.02
C SER A 150 -10.44 13.93 9.68
N VAL A 151 -10.00 14.53 8.66
CA VAL A 151 -10.12 15.92 8.42
C VAL A 151 -11.42 16.29 7.71
N TRP A 152 -12.14 15.34 7.13
CA TRP A 152 -13.36 15.64 6.38
C TRP A 152 -14.49 14.63 6.65
N ALA A 153 -15.72 15.12 6.64
CA ALA A 153 -16.93 14.32 6.71
C ALA A 153 -17.43 13.94 5.32
N THR A 154 -17.41 14.89 4.40
CA THR A 154 -17.96 14.72 3.05
C THR A 154 -16.92 15.10 2.00
N ARG A 155 -16.75 14.25 1.00
CA ARG A 155 -16.01 14.52 -0.23
C ARG A 155 -16.97 14.64 -1.39
N ARG A 156 -16.84 15.70 -2.20
CA ARG A 156 -17.55 15.88 -3.45
C ARG A 156 -16.61 15.78 -4.62
N SER A 157 -17.08 15.15 -5.71
CA SER A 157 -16.33 14.90 -6.94
C SER A 157 -17.07 15.46 -8.13
N GLU A 158 -16.37 16.20 -8.99
CA GLU A 158 -16.89 16.77 -10.23
C GLU A 158 -16.22 16.10 -11.43
N TYR A 159 -16.98 15.95 -12.51
CA TYR A 159 -16.53 15.27 -13.72
C TYR A 159 -16.78 16.15 -14.94
N ASP A 160 -15.92 16.05 -15.96
CA ASP A 160 -16.16 16.67 -17.25
C ASP A 160 -17.19 15.86 -18.08
N ASP A 161 -17.57 16.40 -19.23
CA ASP A 161 -18.56 15.80 -20.16
C ASP A 161 -18.09 14.44 -20.70
N ARG A 162 -16.78 14.16 -20.68
CA ARG A 162 -16.18 12.87 -21.08
C ARG A 162 -16.14 11.86 -19.94
N GLY A 163 -16.48 12.28 -18.72
CA GLY A 163 -16.52 11.42 -17.54
C GLY A 163 -15.23 11.37 -16.71
N PHE A 164 -14.26 12.21 -17.00
CA PHE A 164 -13.04 12.29 -16.21
C PHE A 164 -13.23 13.18 -14.98
N LEU A 165 -12.73 12.73 -13.83
CA LEU A 165 -12.70 13.51 -12.59
C LEU A 165 -11.87 14.79 -12.81
N VAL A 166 -12.46 15.96 -12.57
CA VAL A 166 -11.81 17.27 -12.74
C VAL A 166 -11.72 18.09 -11.46
N ALA A 167 -12.50 17.76 -10.42
CA ALA A 167 -12.33 18.37 -9.09
C ALA A 167 -12.76 17.43 -7.98
N GLU A 168 -12.12 17.59 -6.81
CA GLU A 168 -12.57 17.06 -5.52
C GLU A 168 -12.56 18.16 -4.48
N SER A 169 -13.55 18.17 -3.59
CA SER A 169 -13.68 19.14 -2.49
C SER A 169 -14.08 18.43 -1.22
N TYR A 170 -13.63 18.95 -0.08
CA TYR A 170 -13.76 18.30 1.23
C TYR A 170 -14.48 19.23 2.20
N PHE A 171 -15.40 18.65 2.99
CA PHE A 171 -16.27 19.40 3.89
C PHE A 171 -16.34 18.73 5.27
N ASP A 172 -16.57 19.50 6.31
CA ASP A 172 -16.85 19.00 7.66
C ASP A 172 -18.32 18.57 7.84
N ASP A 173 -18.70 18.25 9.09
CA ASP A 173 -20.07 17.85 9.45
C ASP A 173 -21.09 19.02 9.40
N ALA A 174 -20.63 20.26 9.33
CA ALA A 174 -21.43 21.46 9.10
C ALA A 174 -21.49 21.88 7.62
N ALA A 175 -20.93 21.08 6.69
CA ALA A 175 -20.78 21.37 5.28
C ALA A 175 -19.88 22.59 4.95
N ALA A 176 -19.03 23.01 5.90
CA ALA A 176 -18.02 24.01 5.64
C ALA A 176 -16.78 23.38 4.99
N PRO A 177 -16.12 24.06 4.02
CA PRO A 177 -14.89 23.56 3.41
C PRO A 177 -13.81 23.33 4.47
N VAL A 178 -13.11 22.19 4.41
CA VAL A 178 -12.02 21.85 5.33
C VAL A 178 -10.80 21.33 4.60
N PRO A 179 -9.58 21.57 5.10
CA PRO A 179 -8.40 21.01 4.51
C PRO A 179 -8.39 19.49 4.66
N ALA A 180 -8.13 18.76 3.59
CA ALA A 180 -7.90 17.32 3.60
C ALA A 180 -6.45 16.98 4.00
N GLN A 181 -6.03 15.73 3.77
CA GLN A 181 -4.75 15.17 4.22
C GLN A 181 -3.52 16.00 3.81
N GLU A 182 -3.52 16.58 2.59
CA GLU A 182 -2.44 17.44 2.08
C GLU A 182 -2.56 18.92 2.50
N GLY A 183 -3.59 19.28 3.27
CA GLY A 183 -3.81 20.65 3.74
C GLY A 183 -4.62 21.52 2.78
N ALA A 184 -5.09 20.99 1.66
CA ALA A 184 -5.97 21.67 0.71
C ALA A 184 -7.44 21.29 0.94
N ALA A 185 -8.36 22.25 0.81
CA ALA A 185 -9.79 22.02 0.91
C ALA A 185 -10.40 21.50 -0.41
N SER A 186 -9.74 21.76 -1.52
CA SER A 186 -10.11 21.17 -2.81
C SER A 186 -8.91 21.08 -3.74
N VAL A 187 -9.06 20.23 -4.77
CA VAL A 187 -8.10 20.09 -5.86
C VAL A 187 -8.84 20.13 -7.18
N ARG A 188 -8.28 20.84 -8.18
CA ARG A 188 -8.75 20.82 -9.56
C ARG A 188 -7.70 20.25 -10.48
N MET A 189 -8.14 19.52 -11.50
CA MET A 189 -7.30 18.82 -12.47
C MET A 189 -7.61 19.27 -13.87
N LYS A 190 -6.57 19.68 -14.61
CA LYS A 190 -6.65 19.87 -16.05
C LYS A 190 -6.17 18.61 -16.75
N ARG A 191 -6.90 18.17 -17.76
CA ARG A 191 -6.63 16.93 -18.51
C ARG A 191 -6.47 17.19 -19.98
N ASP A 192 -5.75 16.29 -20.67
CA ASP A 192 -5.71 16.27 -22.13
C ASP A 192 -6.94 15.56 -22.73
N GLU A 193 -6.95 15.42 -24.04
CA GLU A 193 -8.02 14.76 -24.80
C GLU A 193 -8.17 13.26 -24.44
N HIS A 194 -7.11 12.61 -23.94
CA HIS A 194 -7.12 11.21 -23.51
C HIS A 194 -7.46 11.04 -22.02
N GLY A 195 -7.76 12.13 -21.30
CA GLY A 195 -8.07 12.11 -19.87
C GLY A 195 -6.85 12.07 -18.96
N ARG A 196 -5.61 12.20 -19.49
CA ARG A 196 -4.38 12.21 -18.69
C ARG A 196 -4.25 13.57 -18.03
N VAL A 197 -3.88 13.58 -16.73
CA VAL A 197 -3.77 14.83 -15.98
C VAL A 197 -2.50 15.56 -16.39
N LEU A 198 -2.65 16.84 -16.76
CA LEU A 198 -1.56 17.75 -17.13
C LEU A 198 -1.25 18.75 -16.01
N GLU A 199 -2.25 19.08 -15.18
CA GLU A 199 -2.09 20.03 -14.09
C GLU A 199 -2.99 19.67 -12.90
N TRP A 200 -2.48 19.83 -11.67
CA TRP A 200 -3.25 19.84 -10.43
C TRP A 200 -3.09 21.20 -9.76
N ILE A 201 -4.15 21.75 -9.24
CA ILE A 201 -4.15 22.98 -8.46
C ILE A 201 -4.87 22.71 -7.14
N HIS A 202 -4.21 22.97 -6.03
CA HIS A 202 -4.72 22.82 -4.68
C HIS A 202 -5.23 24.16 -4.16
N PHE A 203 -6.40 24.17 -3.51
CA PHE A 203 -7.06 25.36 -3.03
C PHE A 203 -7.33 25.28 -1.53
N ASP A 204 -7.23 26.41 -0.85
CA ASP A 204 -7.64 26.56 0.54
C ASP A 204 -9.18 26.64 0.69
N VAL A 205 -9.64 26.84 1.93
CA VAL A 205 -11.07 26.99 2.25
C VAL A 205 -11.71 28.26 1.64
N ALA A 206 -10.89 29.26 1.28
CA ALA A 206 -11.34 30.49 0.60
C ALA A 206 -11.29 30.38 -0.92
N GLY A 207 -10.89 29.23 -1.47
CA GLY A 207 -10.76 28.99 -2.91
C GLY A 207 -9.53 29.65 -3.53
N LYS A 208 -8.50 29.99 -2.76
CA LYS A 208 -7.23 30.49 -3.27
C LYS A 208 -6.22 29.34 -3.40
N PRO A 209 -5.35 29.34 -4.42
CA PRO A 209 -4.28 28.36 -4.50
C PRO A 209 -3.42 28.36 -3.24
N VAL A 210 -3.17 27.18 -2.67
CA VAL A 210 -2.48 27.01 -1.40
C VAL A 210 -1.40 25.95 -1.48
N LYS A 211 -0.26 26.19 -0.84
CA LYS A 211 0.78 25.18 -0.66
C LYS A 211 0.25 24.02 0.19
N THR A 212 0.38 22.83 -0.35
CA THR A 212 0.16 21.59 0.38
C THR A 212 1.28 21.33 1.39
N ARG A 213 1.14 20.30 2.21
CA ARG A 213 2.23 19.81 3.09
C ARG A 213 3.48 19.43 2.30
N SER A 214 3.31 18.96 1.06
CA SER A 214 4.41 18.64 0.15
C SER A 214 5.10 19.87 -0.46
N GLY A 215 4.73 21.12 -0.07
CA GLY A 215 5.47 22.34 -0.38
C GLY A 215 5.08 23.08 -1.66
N TYR A 216 4.07 22.60 -2.41
CA TYR A 216 3.61 23.21 -3.67
C TYR A 216 2.09 23.41 -3.69
N ALA A 217 1.64 24.36 -4.50
CA ALA A 217 0.22 24.59 -4.77
C ALA A 217 -0.22 23.98 -6.09
N ILE A 218 0.68 23.99 -7.09
CA ILE A 218 0.39 23.57 -8.45
C ILE A 218 1.45 22.55 -8.89
N VAL A 219 1.01 21.49 -9.55
CA VAL A 219 1.88 20.55 -10.27
C VAL A 219 1.51 20.57 -11.74
N ARG A 220 2.51 20.68 -12.62
CA ARG A 220 2.34 20.50 -14.06
C ARG A 220 3.17 19.32 -14.53
N THR A 221 2.63 18.55 -15.48
CA THR A 221 3.31 17.40 -16.06
C THR A 221 3.38 17.52 -17.57
N ASN A 222 4.52 17.09 -18.13
CA ASN A 222 4.69 16.88 -19.55
C ASN A 222 4.72 15.38 -19.85
N LEU A 223 4.14 15.00 -20.97
CA LEU A 223 4.02 13.62 -21.42
C LEU A 223 4.79 13.43 -22.73
N ASP A 224 5.35 12.23 -22.93
CA ASP A 224 5.89 11.83 -24.23
C ASP A 224 4.79 11.39 -25.19
N ALA A 225 5.17 11.06 -26.42
CA ALA A 225 4.25 10.62 -27.47
C ALA A 225 3.48 9.32 -27.11
N ARG A 226 3.98 8.52 -26.17
CA ARG A 226 3.31 7.32 -25.63
C ARG A 226 2.42 7.63 -24.41
N GLY A 227 2.37 8.90 -23.99
CA GLY A 227 1.59 9.35 -22.83
C GLY A 227 2.24 9.09 -21.49
N ARG A 228 3.54 8.75 -21.44
CA ARG A 228 4.27 8.57 -20.20
C ARG A 228 4.72 9.92 -19.67
N GLN A 229 4.64 10.11 -18.36
CA GLN A 229 5.06 11.35 -17.71
C GLN A 229 6.61 11.46 -17.72
N ILE A 230 7.11 12.42 -18.48
CA ILE A 230 8.55 12.67 -18.62
C ILE A 230 9.05 13.85 -17.78
N GLU A 231 8.14 14.71 -17.30
CA GLU A 231 8.51 15.85 -16.48
C GLU A 231 7.40 16.20 -15.49
N TRP A 232 7.79 16.62 -14.29
CA TRP A 232 6.96 17.20 -13.23
C TRP A 232 7.55 18.51 -12.80
N LEU A 233 6.73 19.55 -12.68
CA LEU A 233 7.12 20.89 -12.30
C LEU A 233 6.23 21.37 -11.16
N TYR A 234 6.82 21.95 -10.13
CA TYR A 234 6.13 22.41 -8.92
C TYR A 234 6.10 23.94 -8.85
N PHE A 235 4.94 24.49 -8.47
CA PHE A 235 4.72 25.91 -8.40
C PHE A 235 4.02 26.30 -7.09
N ASP A 236 4.26 27.53 -6.64
CA ASP A 236 3.52 28.16 -5.53
C ASP A 236 2.13 28.62 -5.98
N GLY A 237 1.38 29.27 -5.06
CA GLY A 237 0.03 29.76 -5.35
C GLY A 237 -0.04 30.91 -6.36
N GLU A 238 1.06 31.61 -6.58
CA GLU A 238 1.20 32.67 -7.57
C GLU A 238 1.72 32.17 -8.94
N GLY A 239 1.95 30.86 -9.06
CA GLY A 239 2.41 30.25 -10.31
C GLY A 239 3.93 30.38 -10.54
N ARG A 240 4.72 30.73 -9.53
CA ARG A 240 6.18 30.75 -9.60
C ARG A 240 6.73 29.36 -9.25
N ARG A 241 7.85 28.98 -9.89
CA ARG A 241 8.54 27.73 -9.57
C ARG A 241 8.89 27.70 -8.09
N THR A 242 8.64 26.58 -7.42
CA THR A 242 8.93 26.40 -5.98
C THR A 242 9.45 25.00 -5.72
N ARG A 243 10.21 24.84 -4.64
CA ARG A 243 10.64 23.50 -4.20
C ARG A 243 9.54 22.81 -3.42
N ASN A 244 9.46 21.51 -3.63
CA ASN A 244 8.67 20.63 -2.78
C ASN A 244 9.42 20.30 -1.48
N ASP A 245 8.80 19.51 -0.59
CA ASP A 245 9.38 19.03 0.67
C ASP A 245 10.61 18.13 0.48
N GLU A 246 10.79 17.52 -0.68
CA GLU A 246 11.99 16.77 -1.07
C GLU A 246 13.16 17.66 -1.56
N GLY A 247 12.96 18.98 -1.67
CA GLY A 247 14.00 19.99 -1.95
C GLY A 247 14.23 20.31 -3.42
N TYR A 248 13.38 19.87 -4.35
CA TYR A 248 13.51 20.16 -5.78
C TYR A 248 12.22 20.77 -6.36
N SER A 249 12.39 21.55 -7.44
CA SER A 249 11.31 22.27 -8.09
C SER A 249 10.79 21.58 -9.35
N GLY A 250 11.50 20.60 -9.84
CA GLY A 250 11.06 19.75 -10.94
C GLY A 250 11.86 18.46 -11.03
N SER A 251 11.28 17.46 -11.68
CA SER A 251 11.96 16.21 -11.97
C SER A 251 11.70 15.77 -13.40
N ARG A 252 12.68 15.11 -14.01
CA ARG A 252 12.58 14.52 -15.34
C ARG A 252 12.82 13.04 -15.28
N ALA A 253 12.09 12.28 -16.13
CA ALA A 253 12.20 10.84 -16.23
C ALA A 253 12.54 10.42 -17.66
N SER A 254 13.38 9.40 -17.81
CA SER A 254 13.56 8.67 -19.05
C SER A 254 13.15 7.21 -18.90
N TYR A 255 12.80 6.59 -20.01
CA TYR A 255 12.25 5.24 -20.06
C TYR A 255 12.99 4.42 -21.12
N ASP A 256 13.13 3.12 -20.87
CA ASP A 256 13.59 2.17 -21.88
C ASP A 256 12.49 1.85 -22.91
N GLU A 257 12.83 1.04 -23.92
CA GLU A 257 11.89 0.63 -24.98
C GLU A 257 10.70 -0.18 -24.44
N ARG A 258 10.88 -0.89 -23.34
CA ARG A 258 9.84 -1.67 -22.65
C ARG A 258 8.91 -0.80 -21.80
N GLY A 259 9.31 0.47 -21.55
CA GLY A 259 8.54 1.44 -20.76
C GLY A 259 8.92 1.49 -19.28
N PHE A 260 10.01 0.86 -18.86
CA PHE A 260 10.52 0.99 -17.50
C PHE A 260 11.26 2.32 -17.32
N ARG A 261 11.04 2.97 -16.18
CA ARG A 261 11.67 4.25 -15.84
C ARG A 261 13.12 4.04 -15.43
N VAL A 262 14.04 4.23 -16.37
CA VAL A 262 15.47 3.97 -16.18
C VAL A 262 16.23 5.12 -15.52
N GLU A 263 15.71 6.36 -15.59
CA GLU A 263 16.33 7.51 -14.93
C GLU A 263 15.27 8.45 -14.34
N SER A 264 15.63 9.07 -13.23
CA SER A 264 14.95 10.23 -12.65
C SER A 264 16.00 11.25 -12.25
N ALA A 265 15.87 12.51 -12.68
CA ALA A 265 16.77 13.61 -12.35
C ALA A 265 15.97 14.77 -11.75
N PHE A 266 16.57 15.51 -10.81
CA PHE A 266 15.93 16.55 -10.01
C PHE A 266 16.55 17.92 -10.26
N PHE A 267 15.71 18.95 -10.31
CA PHE A 267 16.10 20.29 -10.75
C PHE A 267 15.56 21.38 -9.79
N ASP A 268 16.29 22.46 -9.69
CA ASP A 268 15.87 23.66 -8.98
C ASP A 268 14.91 24.54 -9.82
N GLU A 269 14.58 25.72 -9.32
CA GLU A 269 13.69 26.69 -9.95
C GLU A 269 14.21 27.23 -11.28
N ASN A 270 15.52 27.13 -11.52
CA ASN A 270 16.24 27.59 -12.71
C ASN A 270 16.63 26.43 -13.65
N ASP A 271 16.01 25.27 -13.48
CA ASP A 271 16.29 24.03 -14.23
C ASP A 271 17.75 23.52 -14.09
N LYS A 272 18.47 23.90 -13.05
CA LYS A 272 19.78 23.35 -12.73
C LYS A 272 19.65 22.10 -11.87
N PRO A 273 20.49 21.07 -12.07
CA PRO A 273 20.51 19.90 -11.21
C PRO A 273 20.64 20.29 -9.73
N VAL A 274 19.85 19.70 -8.85
CA VAL A 274 19.84 19.98 -7.42
C VAL A 274 19.82 18.68 -6.61
N LEU A 275 20.46 18.71 -5.44
CA LEU A 275 20.33 17.60 -4.49
C LEU A 275 18.98 17.66 -3.80
N THR A 276 18.28 16.52 -3.79
CA THR A 276 17.10 16.31 -2.97
C THR A 276 17.48 16.25 -1.48
N VAL A 277 16.50 16.28 -0.57
CA VAL A 277 16.70 15.97 0.86
C VAL A 277 17.40 14.61 1.03
N GLY A 278 17.13 13.66 0.14
CA GLY A 278 17.84 12.38 0.09
C GLY A 278 19.31 12.47 -0.33
N GLY A 279 19.84 13.66 -0.65
CA GLY A 279 21.26 13.90 -0.96
C GLY A 279 21.68 13.51 -2.38
N ILE A 280 20.76 13.28 -3.30
CA ILE A 280 21.01 12.85 -4.68
C ILE A 280 20.37 13.81 -5.68
N ALA A 281 21.00 13.99 -6.85
CA ALA A 281 20.45 14.78 -7.96
C ALA A 281 19.83 13.90 -9.06
N ALA A 282 20.24 12.63 -9.13
CA ALA A 282 19.61 11.68 -10.05
C ALA A 282 19.70 10.24 -9.52
N VAL A 283 18.80 9.40 -10.02
CA VAL A 283 18.82 7.96 -9.81
C VAL A 283 18.67 7.23 -11.14
N ARG A 284 19.52 6.21 -11.38
CA ARG A 284 19.44 5.33 -12.55
C ARG A 284 19.14 3.91 -12.13
N ARG A 285 18.29 3.22 -12.89
CA ARG A 285 17.84 1.85 -12.63
C ARG A 285 18.08 0.95 -13.82
N LYS A 286 18.38 -0.33 -13.50
CA LYS A 286 18.38 -1.42 -14.48
C LYS A 286 17.32 -2.43 -14.06
N PHE A 287 16.71 -3.04 -15.06
CA PHE A 287 15.63 -4.01 -14.86
C PHE A 287 16.02 -5.35 -15.50
N ASP A 288 15.53 -6.45 -14.91
CA ASP A 288 15.59 -7.77 -15.56
C ASP A 288 14.46 -7.91 -16.61
N ASP A 289 14.39 -9.09 -17.24
CA ASP A 289 13.39 -9.36 -18.27
C ASP A 289 11.95 -9.43 -17.71
N ARG A 290 11.80 -9.67 -16.41
CA ARG A 290 10.50 -9.70 -15.71
C ARG A 290 10.06 -8.32 -15.21
N GLY A 291 10.94 -7.29 -15.29
CA GLY A 291 10.67 -5.92 -14.87
C GLY A 291 11.05 -5.63 -13.41
N ASN A 292 11.79 -6.49 -12.75
CA ASN A 292 12.32 -6.23 -11.42
C ASN A 292 13.54 -5.32 -11.50
N VAL A 293 13.67 -4.35 -10.57
CA VAL A 293 14.86 -3.51 -10.46
C VAL A 293 16.04 -4.35 -9.95
N VAL A 294 17.01 -4.64 -10.81
CA VAL A 294 18.21 -5.40 -10.42
C VAL A 294 19.37 -4.51 -9.98
N SER A 295 19.33 -3.22 -10.33
CA SER A 295 20.37 -2.27 -9.94
C SER A 295 19.79 -0.86 -9.82
N GLU A 296 20.20 -0.14 -8.80
CA GLU A 296 19.90 1.28 -8.59
C GLU A 296 21.19 2.02 -8.25
N ARG A 297 21.45 3.18 -8.87
CA ARG A 297 22.65 4.01 -8.66
C ARG A 297 22.25 5.47 -8.50
N TYR A 298 22.92 6.16 -7.58
CA TYR A 298 22.68 7.56 -7.23
C TYR A 298 23.79 8.46 -7.72
N PHE A 299 23.43 9.68 -8.13
CA PHE A 299 24.33 10.63 -8.75
C PHE A 299 24.19 12.02 -8.12
N GLY A 300 25.32 12.76 -8.10
CA GLY A 300 25.39 14.15 -7.71
C GLY A 300 24.98 15.11 -8.83
N VAL A 301 25.05 16.42 -8.53
CA VAL A 301 24.74 17.49 -9.49
C VAL A 301 25.74 17.55 -10.65
N ASP A 302 26.93 17.01 -10.46
CA ASP A 302 27.98 16.87 -11.45
C ASP A 302 27.86 15.59 -12.31
N GLY A 303 26.83 14.77 -12.04
CA GLY A 303 26.63 13.49 -12.69
C GLY A 303 27.57 12.37 -12.23
N ALA A 304 28.43 12.61 -11.24
CA ALA A 304 29.29 11.58 -10.64
C ALA A 304 28.50 10.73 -9.64
N PRO A 305 28.87 9.45 -9.42
CA PRO A 305 28.28 8.62 -8.37
C PRO A 305 28.36 9.31 -7.01
N LYS A 306 27.25 9.39 -6.30
CA LYS A 306 27.16 10.11 -5.03
C LYS A 306 26.38 9.30 -3.99
N PRO A 307 26.91 9.20 -2.75
CA PRO A 307 26.13 8.67 -1.65
C PRO A 307 24.87 9.51 -1.37
N ASN A 308 23.77 8.84 -1.09
CA ASN A 308 22.56 9.46 -0.57
C ASN A 308 22.75 9.89 0.89
N ALA A 309 21.72 10.48 1.50
CA ALA A 309 21.75 10.90 2.91
C ALA A 309 22.04 9.75 3.89
N SER A 310 21.74 8.51 3.53
CA SER A 310 22.09 7.31 4.32
C SER A 310 23.54 6.85 4.08
N GLY A 311 24.28 7.45 3.15
CA GLY A 311 25.72 7.25 2.91
C GLY A 311 26.09 6.18 1.89
N TYR A 312 25.16 5.61 1.12
CA TYR A 312 25.42 4.63 0.07
C TYR A 312 25.02 5.17 -1.33
N ALA A 313 25.75 4.74 -2.36
CA ALA A 313 25.58 5.26 -3.72
C ALA A 313 24.66 4.40 -4.61
N GLY A 314 24.06 3.36 -4.05
CA GLY A 314 23.11 2.51 -4.76
C GLY A 314 22.93 1.15 -4.09
N ALA A 315 22.23 0.28 -4.78
CA ALA A 315 22.04 -1.10 -4.38
C ALA A 315 21.83 -2.01 -5.58
N ASP A 316 22.23 -3.29 -5.44
CA ASP A 316 21.91 -4.37 -6.35
C ASP A 316 20.94 -5.34 -5.66
N TYR A 317 20.05 -5.92 -6.46
CA TYR A 317 18.96 -6.75 -5.96
C TYR A 317 18.91 -8.09 -6.70
N LYS A 318 18.54 -9.15 -5.99
CA LYS A 318 18.21 -10.44 -6.58
C LYS A 318 16.80 -10.87 -6.16
N TYR A 319 16.17 -11.60 -7.05
CA TYR A 319 14.79 -12.08 -6.89
C TYR A 319 14.74 -13.60 -7.07
N ASP A 320 13.76 -14.24 -6.45
CA ASP A 320 13.44 -15.63 -6.71
C ASP A 320 12.48 -15.76 -7.90
N ASP A 321 12.06 -17.00 -8.19
CA ASP A 321 11.16 -17.29 -9.31
C ASP A 321 9.74 -16.73 -9.14
N CYS A 322 9.40 -16.27 -7.93
CA CYS A 322 8.12 -15.60 -7.61
C CYS A 322 8.25 -14.07 -7.56
N ASP A 323 9.34 -13.49 -8.09
CA ASP A 323 9.66 -12.04 -8.06
C ASP A 323 9.77 -11.45 -6.64
N ARG A 324 10.11 -12.28 -5.64
CA ARG A 324 10.34 -11.83 -4.28
C ARG A 324 11.81 -11.50 -4.10
N GLN A 325 12.12 -10.31 -3.53
CA GLN A 325 13.49 -9.87 -3.32
C GLN A 325 14.20 -10.74 -2.26
N VAL A 326 15.12 -11.59 -2.70
CA VAL A 326 15.89 -12.48 -1.81
C VAL A 326 17.22 -11.88 -1.34
N GLU A 327 17.80 -10.95 -2.09
CA GLU A 327 19.04 -10.29 -1.69
C GLU A 327 19.04 -8.80 -2.06
N ARG A 328 19.63 -7.98 -1.21
CA ARG A 328 19.97 -6.58 -1.48
C ARG A 328 21.41 -6.33 -1.04
N VAL A 329 22.27 -5.94 -1.98
CA VAL A 329 23.66 -5.55 -1.72
C VAL A 329 23.77 -4.04 -1.86
N VAL A 330 24.19 -3.38 -0.80
CA VAL A 330 24.40 -1.92 -0.80
C VAL A 330 25.73 -1.60 -1.46
N VAL A 331 25.76 -0.55 -2.29
CA VAL A 331 26.90 -0.18 -3.12
C VAL A 331 27.47 1.18 -2.68
N GLY A 332 28.79 1.25 -2.53
CA GLY A 332 29.52 2.48 -2.26
C GLY A 332 29.74 3.35 -3.52
N PRO A 333 30.35 4.55 -3.37
CA PRO A 333 30.59 5.47 -4.49
C PRO A 333 31.55 4.88 -5.56
N ASP A 334 32.41 3.98 -5.16
CA ASP A 334 33.35 3.25 -6.03
C ASP A 334 32.71 2.09 -6.82
N GLY A 335 31.41 1.89 -6.61
CA GLY A 335 30.67 0.78 -7.23
C GLY A 335 30.86 -0.56 -6.53
N ALA A 336 31.72 -0.65 -5.52
CA ALA A 336 31.95 -1.85 -4.72
C ALA A 336 30.87 -1.98 -3.61
N PRO A 337 30.70 -3.19 -3.02
CA PRO A 337 29.86 -3.33 -1.84
C PRO A 337 30.27 -2.36 -0.72
N GLY A 338 29.28 -1.64 -0.17
CA GLY A 338 29.52 -0.57 0.78
C GLY A 338 30.04 -1.08 2.11
N LYS A 339 31.29 -0.76 2.48
CA LYS A 339 31.97 -1.24 3.70
C LYS A 339 31.26 -0.89 5.02
N ARG A 340 30.44 0.16 5.02
CA ARG A 340 29.72 0.66 6.21
C ARG A 340 28.29 0.15 6.32
N PHE A 341 27.78 -0.52 5.29
CA PHE A 341 26.37 -0.87 5.19
C PHE A 341 26.21 -2.37 5.11
N LEU A 342 25.17 -2.84 5.74
CA LEU A 342 24.83 -4.24 5.72
C LEU A 342 24.00 -4.57 4.49
N SER A 343 24.39 -5.61 3.81
CA SER A 343 23.58 -6.29 2.81
C SER A 343 22.57 -7.18 3.51
N THR A 344 21.46 -7.46 2.85
CA THR A 344 20.38 -8.27 3.44
C THR A 344 20.05 -9.45 2.56
N ARG A 345 19.77 -10.61 3.20
CA ARG A 345 19.12 -11.76 2.52
C ARG A 345 17.83 -12.11 3.23
N ARG A 346 16.83 -12.52 2.46
CA ARG A 346 15.50 -12.87 2.94
C ARG A 346 15.14 -14.27 2.53
N LYS A 347 14.48 -14.99 3.45
CA LYS A 347 13.75 -16.21 3.13
C LYS A 347 12.25 -15.96 3.34
N TYR A 348 11.47 -16.65 2.57
CA TYR A 348 10.02 -16.53 2.56
C TYR A 348 9.38 -17.88 2.86
N ASP A 349 8.21 -17.85 3.51
CA ASP A 349 7.35 -19.02 3.61
C ASP A 349 6.56 -19.23 2.31
N ASP A 350 5.77 -20.29 2.28
CA ASP A 350 4.92 -20.62 1.15
C ASP A 350 3.82 -19.59 0.88
N ARG A 351 3.53 -18.70 1.86
CA ARG A 351 2.58 -17.59 1.74
C ARG A 351 3.23 -16.31 1.20
N GLY A 352 4.56 -16.32 0.98
CA GLY A 352 5.31 -15.15 0.55
C GLY A 352 5.64 -14.16 1.68
N SER A 353 5.44 -14.53 2.93
CA SER A 353 5.85 -13.71 4.08
C SER A 353 7.33 -13.96 4.39
N VAL A 354 8.06 -12.89 4.74
CA VAL A 354 9.45 -13.01 5.20
C VAL A 354 9.47 -13.79 6.53
N VAL A 355 10.22 -14.89 6.56
CA VAL A 355 10.45 -15.72 7.77
C VAL A 355 11.87 -15.63 8.29
N GLU A 356 12.81 -15.16 7.48
CA GLU A 356 14.18 -14.88 7.91
C GLU A 356 14.72 -13.65 7.18
N LEU A 357 15.32 -12.74 7.95
CA LEU A 357 16.12 -11.63 7.47
C LEU A 357 17.52 -11.75 8.05
N ALA A 358 18.54 -11.90 7.21
CA ALA A 358 19.93 -12.01 7.61
C ALA A 358 20.76 -10.84 7.08
N LEU A 359 21.74 -10.38 7.87
CA LEU A 359 22.61 -9.24 7.59
C LEU A 359 24.03 -9.72 7.28
N PHE A 360 24.66 -9.08 6.29
CA PHE A 360 26.01 -9.39 5.81
C PHE A 360 26.83 -8.12 5.63
N ASP A 361 28.12 -8.20 5.84
CA ASP A 361 29.08 -7.14 5.53
C ASP A 361 29.40 -7.06 4.02
N SER A 362 30.31 -6.17 3.65
CA SER A 362 30.76 -5.98 2.27
C SER A 362 31.52 -7.17 1.68
N GLU A 363 32.01 -8.08 2.50
CA GLU A 363 32.69 -9.32 2.08
C GLU A 363 31.73 -10.51 2.00
N GLY A 364 30.45 -10.29 2.32
CA GLY A 364 29.42 -11.32 2.35
C GLY A 364 29.47 -12.21 3.59
N LYS A 365 30.23 -11.82 4.63
CA LYS A 365 30.26 -12.51 5.93
C LYS A 365 29.08 -12.05 6.81
N PRO A 366 28.54 -12.93 7.69
CA PRO A 366 27.52 -12.55 8.64
C PRO A 366 27.91 -11.33 9.47
N ALA A 367 27.03 -10.33 9.54
CA ALA A 367 27.26 -9.08 10.24
C ALA A 367 26.09 -8.76 11.18
N ALA A 368 26.33 -7.93 12.18
CA ALA A 368 25.28 -7.52 13.11
C ALA A 368 24.94 -6.04 12.94
N SER A 369 23.67 -5.70 13.11
CA SER A 369 23.19 -4.33 13.21
C SER A 369 23.71 -3.64 14.47
N SER A 370 23.45 -2.32 14.60
CA SER A 370 23.70 -1.58 15.85
C SER A 370 22.94 -2.14 17.06
N ASP A 371 21.88 -2.90 16.79
CA ASP A 371 21.05 -3.59 17.80
C ASP A 371 21.69 -4.91 18.29
N GLY A 372 22.77 -5.34 17.65
CA GLY A 372 23.48 -6.59 17.98
C GLY A 372 22.96 -7.81 17.22
N VAL A 373 21.91 -7.65 16.44
CA VAL A 373 21.21 -8.72 15.71
C VAL A 373 21.82 -8.93 14.34
N SER A 374 22.10 -10.18 13.99
CA SER A 374 22.56 -10.61 12.67
C SER A 374 21.44 -11.27 11.85
N ILE A 375 20.60 -12.05 12.53
CA ILE A 375 19.49 -12.75 11.91
C ILE A 375 18.23 -12.53 12.75
N GLU A 376 17.15 -12.19 12.07
CA GLU A 376 15.79 -12.17 12.62
C GLU A 376 14.99 -13.31 11.98
N ARG A 377 14.36 -14.17 12.81
CA ARG A 377 13.45 -15.21 12.36
C ARG A 377 12.04 -14.93 12.87
N THR A 378 11.07 -15.03 12.00
CA THR A 378 9.66 -14.75 12.30
C THR A 378 8.85 -16.02 12.12
N VAL A 379 8.12 -16.41 13.17
CA VAL A 379 7.10 -17.46 13.12
C VAL A 379 5.72 -16.82 13.06
N ARG A 380 4.86 -17.40 12.27
CA ARG A 380 3.46 -16.95 12.13
C ARG A 380 2.50 -18.06 12.51
N ASP A 381 1.38 -17.67 13.08
CA ASP A 381 0.29 -18.61 13.37
C ASP A 381 -0.47 -19.01 12.07
N GLU A 382 -1.43 -19.89 12.21
CA GLU A 382 -2.24 -20.38 11.08
C GLU A 382 -2.97 -19.27 10.33
N ARG A 383 -3.30 -18.15 11.00
CA ARG A 383 -3.92 -16.96 10.42
C ARG A 383 -2.91 -15.99 9.78
N GLY A 384 -1.61 -16.31 9.80
CA GLY A 384 -0.54 -15.48 9.25
C GLY A 384 -0.06 -14.35 10.17
N ARG A 385 -0.55 -14.27 11.42
CA ARG A 385 -0.13 -13.27 12.40
C ARG A 385 1.21 -13.65 13.01
N VAL A 386 2.06 -12.67 13.32
CA VAL A 386 3.38 -12.91 13.92
C VAL A 386 3.20 -13.43 15.35
N SER A 387 3.43 -14.71 15.56
CA SER A 387 3.39 -15.36 16.88
C SER A 387 4.71 -15.29 17.63
N GLU A 388 5.84 -15.32 16.92
CA GLU A 388 7.15 -15.23 17.51
C GLU A 388 8.15 -14.52 16.58
N VAL A 389 9.04 -13.72 17.16
CA VAL A 389 10.23 -13.16 16.49
C VAL A 389 11.44 -13.51 17.35
N SER A 390 12.44 -14.16 16.76
CA SER A 390 13.66 -14.58 17.42
C SER A 390 14.88 -13.91 16.80
N PHE A 391 15.83 -13.49 17.63
CA PHE A 391 17.02 -12.76 17.22
C PHE A 391 18.30 -13.58 17.48
N PHE A 392 19.22 -13.55 16.50
CA PHE A 392 20.45 -14.33 16.54
C PHE A 392 21.66 -13.46 16.21
N ASP A 393 22.81 -13.81 16.78
CA ASP A 393 24.09 -13.21 16.47
C ASP A 393 24.70 -13.77 15.16
N ARG A 394 25.96 -13.38 14.85
CA ARG A 394 26.71 -13.82 13.65
C ARG A 394 27.01 -15.32 13.62
N THR A 395 26.91 -16.00 14.76
CA THR A 395 27.19 -17.43 14.93
C THR A 395 25.90 -18.25 15.08
N GLU A 396 24.75 -17.62 14.80
CA GLU A 396 23.41 -18.18 14.93
C GLU A 396 23.04 -18.56 16.39
N LYS A 397 23.67 -17.95 17.38
CA LYS A 397 23.25 -18.08 18.76
C LYS A 397 22.20 -17.03 19.10
N PRO A 398 21.19 -17.36 19.93
CA PRO A 398 20.24 -16.37 20.40
C PRO A 398 20.95 -15.17 21.02
N VAL A 399 20.46 -13.97 20.68
CA VAL A 399 21.00 -12.69 21.18
C VAL A 399 19.87 -11.74 21.52
N ARG A 400 20.01 -11.04 22.63
CA ARG A 400 19.05 -10.01 23.03
C ARG A 400 19.10 -8.82 22.07
N SER A 401 17.99 -8.54 21.41
CA SER A 401 17.79 -7.29 20.66
C SER A 401 17.67 -6.13 21.67
N ARG A 402 18.50 -5.11 21.51
CA ARG A 402 18.48 -3.93 22.39
C ARG A 402 17.20 -3.13 22.25
N SER A 403 16.69 -3.01 21.03
CA SER A 403 15.47 -2.25 20.73
C SER A 403 14.20 -3.00 21.14
N ARG A 404 14.19 -4.33 21.09
CA ARG A 404 13.04 -5.17 21.40
C ARG A 404 13.04 -5.73 22.83
N GLY A 405 14.17 -5.66 23.53
CA GLY A 405 14.28 -6.02 24.94
C GLY A 405 14.34 -7.51 25.26
N GLY A 406 14.53 -8.40 24.28
CA GLY A 406 14.63 -9.85 24.46
C GLY A 406 15.30 -10.54 23.30
N ALA A 407 15.69 -11.80 23.47
CA ALA A 407 16.15 -12.67 22.39
C ALA A 407 14.99 -13.28 21.59
N VAL A 408 13.84 -13.38 22.23
CA VAL A 408 12.59 -13.86 21.61
C VAL A 408 11.43 -12.95 22.03
N ILE A 409 10.60 -12.56 21.07
CA ILE A 409 9.35 -11.82 21.30
C ILE A 409 8.20 -12.74 20.94
N ARG A 410 7.30 -13.01 21.88
CA ARG A 410 6.08 -13.79 21.66
C ARG A 410 4.84 -12.91 21.72
N ASN A 411 3.96 -13.09 20.76
CA ASN A 411 2.68 -12.42 20.70
C ASN A 411 1.55 -13.44 20.86
N THR A 412 0.59 -13.11 21.70
CA THR A 412 -0.68 -13.84 21.80
C THR A 412 -1.83 -12.99 21.28
N TYR A 413 -2.82 -13.66 20.74
CA TYR A 413 -3.97 -12.99 20.12
C TYR A 413 -5.28 -13.63 20.62
N ASP A 414 -6.33 -12.83 20.76
CA ASP A 414 -7.65 -13.37 20.99
C ASP A 414 -8.29 -13.93 19.71
N ASP A 415 -9.47 -14.50 19.85
CA ASP A 415 -10.27 -15.06 18.76
C ASP A 415 -10.61 -14.03 17.68
N ASN A 416 -10.70 -12.75 18.03
CA ASN A 416 -11.01 -11.65 17.13
C ASN A 416 -9.75 -11.11 16.42
N GLY A 417 -8.56 -11.67 16.71
CA GLY A 417 -7.30 -11.24 16.10
C GLY A 417 -6.65 -10.04 16.78
N VAL A 418 -7.17 -9.58 17.90
CA VAL A 418 -6.56 -8.50 18.67
C VAL A 418 -5.38 -9.04 19.46
N LYS A 419 -4.20 -8.39 19.34
CA LYS A 419 -3.04 -8.76 20.15
C LYS A 419 -3.33 -8.53 21.63
N ARG A 420 -3.23 -9.57 22.43
CA ARG A 420 -3.51 -9.56 23.87
C ARG A 420 -2.26 -9.31 24.68
N GLU A 421 -1.14 -9.90 24.25
CA GLU A 421 0.08 -9.86 25.01
C GLU A 421 1.27 -9.86 24.07
N GLU A 422 2.33 -9.17 24.47
CA GLU A 422 3.67 -9.26 23.89
C GLU A 422 4.65 -9.51 25.02
N VAL A 423 5.38 -10.62 24.98
CA VAL A 423 6.35 -11.02 25.99
C VAL A 423 7.73 -11.07 25.37
N ALA A 424 8.68 -10.35 25.97
CA ALA A 424 10.10 -10.45 25.64
C ALA A 424 10.77 -11.47 26.55
N LEU A 425 11.46 -12.43 25.96
CA LEU A 425 12.18 -13.51 26.63
C LEU A 425 13.67 -13.43 26.28
N ASP A 426 14.54 -13.76 27.23
CA ASP A 426 15.99 -13.82 27.03
C ASP A 426 16.44 -15.23 26.62
#